data_42f34cbe630ac26cb3b6d827b07f5684
#
_entry.id   42f34cbe630ac26cb3b6d827b07f5684
#
_cell.length_a   1.000
_cell.length_b   1.000
_cell.length_c   1.000
_cell.angle_alpha   90.00
_cell.angle_beta   90.00
_cell.angle_gamma   90.00
#
_symmetry.space_group_name_H-M   'P 1'
#
loop_
_entity.id
_entity.type
_entity.pdbx_description
1 polymer ?
#
loop_
_entity_poly.entity_id
_entity_poly.type
_entity_poly.pdbx_seq_one_letter_code
_entity_poly.pdbx_strand_id
1 'polypeptide(L)'
;VFLSSRNETADIVFAMQIGGDEYIEKPFDIEAATAKIQAVLRRAYHFTASINELRFGNTVLNLGMLTLSYHDKTVLLTANELKILKPLYLAQGNFVEREKIMDILWQNNQFISDNTLSVNITRLRKKIEDIGLTGFIINKKGFGYKLNEKLNSSSAMQARTPLDGAVV
;
A
#
# COMPACT_ATOMS: atom_id res chain seq x y z
N VAL A 1 -14.23 -5.55 -15.49
CA VAL A 1 -14.94 -6.69 -14.90
C VAL A 1 -16.43 -6.48 -15.04
N PHE A 2 -17.16 -7.45 -15.54
CA PHE A 2 -18.62 -7.46 -15.64
C PHE A 2 -19.22 -8.33 -14.53
N LEU A 3 -20.29 -7.83 -13.88
CA LEU A 3 -21.10 -8.59 -12.94
C LEU A 3 -22.53 -8.64 -13.48
N SER A 4 -23.00 -9.80 -13.92
CA SER A 4 -24.29 -9.92 -14.61
C SER A 4 -25.04 -11.18 -14.19
N SER A 5 -26.37 -11.14 -14.29
CA SER A 5 -27.25 -12.29 -14.18
C SER A 5 -27.49 -12.99 -15.53
N ARG A 6 -26.96 -12.45 -16.63
CA ARG A 6 -26.99 -13.08 -17.92
C ARG A 6 -25.86 -14.10 -18.01
N ASN A 7 -26.19 -15.32 -18.36
CA ASN A 7 -25.27 -16.47 -18.40
C ASN A 7 -25.18 -17.15 -19.76
N GLU A 8 -25.79 -16.54 -20.78
CA GLU A 8 -25.68 -17.08 -22.14
C GLU A 8 -24.26 -16.88 -22.67
N THR A 9 -23.72 -17.87 -23.34
CA THR A 9 -22.37 -17.83 -23.92
C THR A 9 -22.16 -16.59 -24.81
N ALA A 10 -23.21 -16.17 -25.53
CA ALA A 10 -23.18 -15.00 -26.39
C ALA A 10 -22.96 -13.69 -25.58
N ASP A 11 -23.60 -13.55 -24.42
CA ASP A 11 -23.45 -12.38 -23.54
C ASP A 11 -22.02 -12.30 -22.95
N ILE A 12 -21.47 -13.47 -22.57
CA ILE A 12 -20.10 -13.56 -22.04
C ILE A 12 -19.08 -13.19 -23.13
N VAL A 13 -19.23 -13.76 -24.33
CA VAL A 13 -18.34 -13.45 -25.46
C VAL A 13 -18.42 -11.98 -25.82
N PHE A 14 -19.62 -11.41 -25.90
CA PHE A 14 -19.79 -9.99 -26.16
C PHE A 14 -19.12 -9.10 -25.12
N ALA A 15 -19.30 -9.41 -23.82
CA ALA A 15 -18.67 -8.67 -22.73
C ALA A 15 -17.14 -8.69 -22.84
N MET A 16 -16.54 -9.81 -23.25
CA MET A 16 -15.10 -9.93 -23.46
C MET A 16 -14.64 -9.16 -24.71
N GLN A 17 -15.40 -9.20 -25.79
CA GLN A 17 -15.07 -8.49 -27.04
C GLN A 17 -15.08 -6.95 -26.88
N ILE A 18 -15.95 -6.40 -26.03
CA ILE A 18 -15.99 -4.96 -25.76
C ILE A 18 -14.97 -4.50 -24.71
N GLY A 19 -14.01 -5.36 -24.34
CA GLY A 19 -12.90 -5.03 -23.45
C GLY A 19 -13.07 -5.48 -21.99
N GLY A 20 -13.88 -6.52 -21.74
CA GLY A 20 -13.96 -7.15 -20.42
C GLY A 20 -12.73 -8.00 -20.13
N ASP A 21 -12.13 -7.85 -18.94
CA ASP A 21 -11.03 -8.71 -18.48
C ASP A 21 -11.52 -9.93 -17.69
N GLU A 22 -12.73 -9.88 -17.17
CA GLU A 22 -13.34 -10.94 -16.37
C GLU A 22 -14.87 -10.80 -16.35
N TYR A 23 -15.56 -11.94 -16.29
CA TYR A 23 -17.02 -12.03 -16.17
C TYR A 23 -17.39 -12.82 -14.92
N ILE A 24 -18.26 -12.24 -14.09
CA ILE A 24 -18.76 -12.84 -12.86
C ILE A 24 -20.28 -12.94 -12.95
N GLU A 25 -20.76 -14.17 -12.98
CA GLU A 25 -22.19 -14.47 -13.05
C GLU A 25 -22.85 -14.37 -11.67
N LYS A 26 -24.06 -13.83 -11.62
CA LYS A 26 -24.91 -13.81 -10.42
C LYS A 26 -25.86 -15.01 -10.41
N PRO A 27 -26.06 -15.67 -9.24
CA PRO A 27 -25.46 -15.38 -7.94
C PRO A 27 -24.00 -15.84 -7.85
N PHE A 28 -23.15 -15.09 -7.13
CA PHE A 28 -21.73 -15.41 -6.94
C PHE A 28 -21.36 -15.48 -5.46
N ASP A 29 -20.37 -16.30 -5.16
CA ASP A 29 -19.70 -16.30 -3.89
C ASP A 29 -18.77 -15.09 -3.77
N ILE A 30 -18.80 -14.36 -2.63
CA ILE A 30 -18.05 -13.13 -2.42
C ILE A 30 -16.55 -13.39 -2.42
N GLU A 31 -16.09 -14.51 -1.86
CA GLU A 31 -14.66 -14.86 -1.82
C GLU A 31 -14.15 -15.17 -3.22
N ALA A 32 -14.91 -15.96 -4.00
CA ALA A 32 -14.59 -16.26 -5.38
C ALA A 32 -14.58 -15.01 -6.28
N ALA A 33 -15.55 -14.12 -6.14
CA ALA A 33 -15.61 -12.85 -6.87
C ALA A 33 -14.43 -11.95 -6.52
N THR A 34 -14.09 -11.85 -5.23
CA THR A 34 -12.94 -11.07 -4.75
C THR A 34 -11.64 -11.62 -5.30
N ALA A 35 -11.44 -12.95 -5.30
CA ALA A 35 -10.24 -13.58 -5.85
C ALA A 35 -10.08 -13.31 -7.36
N LYS A 36 -11.16 -13.36 -8.13
CA LYS A 36 -11.17 -13.04 -9.56
C LYS A 36 -10.82 -11.57 -9.82
N ILE A 37 -11.43 -10.64 -9.09
CA ILE A 37 -11.13 -9.21 -9.20
C ILE A 37 -9.66 -8.93 -8.85
N GLN A 38 -9.13 -9.52 -7.78
CA GLN A 38 -7.73 -9.41 -7.41
C GLN A 38 -6.79 -9.96 -8.50
N ALA A 39 -7.16 -11.04 -9.17
CA ALA A 39 -6.38 -11.61 -10.27
C ALA A 39 -6.34 -10.68 -11.49
N VAL A 40 -7.46 -10.02 -11.83
CA VAL A 40 -7.52 -9.01 -12.89
C VAL A 40 -6.66 -7.81 -12.53
N LEU A 41 -6.80 -7.27 -11.32
CA LEU A 41 -6.00 -6.16 -10.82
C LEU A 41 -4.51 -6.50 -10.86
N ARG A 42 -4.12 -7.66 -10.38
CA ARG A 42 -2.72 -8.12 -10.43
C ARG A 42 -2.17 -8.15 -11.87
N ARG A 43 -2.92 -8.66 -12.83
CA ARG A 43 -2.53 -8.69 -14.26
C ARG A 43 -2.41 -7.29 -14.85
N ALA A 44 -3.38 -6.41 -14.59
CA ALA A 44 -3.38 -5.03 -15.09
C ALA A 44 -2.24 -4.20 -14.50
N TYR A 45 -1.90 -4.41 -13.23
CA TYR A 45 -0.87 -3.64 -12.52
C TYR A 45 0.54 -4.22 -12.64
N HIS A 46 0.72 -5.51 -12.97
CA HIS A 46 2.06 -6.04 -13.27
C HIS A 46 2.72 -5.36 -14.49
N PHE A 47 1.94 -4.87 -15.43
CA PHE A 47 2.46 -4.16 -16.60
C PHE A 47 2.86 -2.70 -16.27
N THR A 48 2.39 -2.14 -15.14
CA THR A 48 2.67 -0.78 -14.65
C THR A 48 3.45 -0.75 -13.34
N ALA A 49 4.03 -1.87 -12.93
CA ALA A 49 4.63 -2.05 -11.61
C ALA A 49 5.71 -1.00 -11.28
N SER A 50 6.48 -0.53 -12.26
CA SER A 50 7.52 0.47 -12.03
C SER A 50 7.01 1.92 -11.92
N ILE A 51 5.81 2.22 -12.43
CA ILE A 51 5.25 3.59 -12.44
C ILE A 51 4.46 3.89 -11.15
N ASN A 52 4.01 2.86 -10.45
CA ASN A 52 3.14 2.99 -9.26
C ASN A 52 3.82 2.65 -7.93
N GLU A 53 5.14 2.60 -7.88
CA GLU A 53 5.88 2.31 -6.66
C GLU A 53 6.59 3.55 -6.13
N LEU A 54 6.41 3.81 -4.85
CA LEU A 54 7.20 4.78 -4.10
C LEU A 54 8.14 4.02 -3.16
N ARG A 55 9.41 4.40 -3.14
CA ARG A 55 10.43 3.76 -2.31
C ARG A 55 10.93 4.73 -1.25
N PHE A 56 11.13 4.19 -0.06
CA PHE A 56 11.79 4.89 1.04
C PHE A 56 12.64 3.89 1.82
N GLY A 57 13.94 3.96 1.62
CA GLY A 57 14.90 2.95 2.11
C GLY A 57 14.54 1.54 1.61
N ASN A 58 14.40 0.61 2.54
CA ASN A 58 14.06 -0.80 2.24
C ASN A 58 12.54 -1.05 2.14
N THR A 59 11.73 -0.01 2.15
CA THR A 59 10.28 -0.14 2.02
C THR A 59 9.80 0.23 0.63
N VAL A 60 8.77 -0.47 0.16
CA VAL A 60 8.11 -0.22 -1.13
C VAL A 60 6.63 -0.04 -0.91
N LEU A 61 6.12 1.14 -1.24
CA LEU A 61 4.69 1.45 -1.25
C LEU A 61 4.16 1.30 -2.68
N ASN A 62 3.36 0.28 -2.93
CA ASN A 62 2.73 0.07 -4.24
C ASN A 62 1.34 0.71 -4.24
N LEU A 63 1.18 1.77 -5.06
CA LEU A 63 -0.04 2.58 -5.13
C LEU A 63 -1.18 1.84 -5.82
N GLY A 64 -0.87 0.99 -6.80
CA GLY A 64 -1.85 0.24 -7.56
C GLY A 64 -2.39 -0.96 -6.79
N MET A 65 -1.52 -1.68 -6.09
CA MET A 65 -1.89 -2.87 -5.32
C MET A 65 -2.32 -2.55 -3.88
N LEU A 66 -2.23 -1.28 -3.46
CA LEU A 66 -2.50 -0.85 -2.07
C LEU A 66 -1.68 -1.66 -1.06
N THR A 67 -0.39 -1.85 -1.33
CA THR A 67 0.47 -2.65 -0.44
C THR A 67 1.68 -1.87 0.03
N LEU A 68 2.12 -2.20 1.25
CA LEU A 68 3.41 -1.80 1.79
C LEU A 68 4.24 -3.04 2.03
N SER A 69 5.44 -3.08 1.44
CA SER A 69 6.39 -4.17 1.59
C SER A 69 7.64 -3.71 2.32
N TYR A 70 8.16 -4.57 3.18
CA TYR A 70 9.42 -4.39 3.89
C TYR A 70 10.12 -5.75 4.02
N HIS A 71 11.30 -5.88 3.41
CA HIS A 71 11.95 -7.19 3.20
C HIS A 71 10.98 -8.18 2.52
N ASP A 72 10.83 -9.38 3.08
CA ASP A 72 9.99 -10.45 2.54
C ASP A 72 8.51 -10.36 3.00
N LYS A 73 8.15 -9.33 3.77
CA LYS A 73 6.81 -9.15 4.31
C LYS A 73 6.06 -8.06 3.59
N THR A 74 4.77 -8.31 3.39
CA THR A 74 3.86 -7.35 2.71
C THR A 74 2.56 -7.27 3.49
N VAL A 75 2.03 -6.06 3.62
CA VAL A 75 0.72 -5.80 4.23
C VAL A 75 -0.18 -5.05 3.25
N LEU A 76 -1.45 -5.44 3.20
CA LEU A 76 -2.47 -4.76 2.39
C LEU A 76 -2.96 -3.51 3.12
N LEU A 77 -3.05 -2.41 2.41
CA LEU A 77 -3.52 -1.12 2.92
C LEU A 77 -4.95 -0.84 2.48
N THR A 78 -5.69 -0.13 3.30
CA THR A 78 -6.93 0.52 2.88
C THR A 78 -6.63 1.77 2.06
N ALA A 79 -7.61 2.26 1.30
CA ALA A 79 -7.47 3.50 0.52
C ALA A 79 -7.08 4.71 1.39
N ASN A 80 -7.61 4.80 2.63
CA ASN A 80 -7.27 5.88 3.55
C ASN A 80 -5.85 5.75 4.12
N GLU A 81 -5.39 4.53 4.43
CA GLU A 81 -4.01 4.27 4.85
C GLU A 81 -3.01 4.64 3.74
N LEU A 82 -3.33 4.31 2.49
CA LEU A 82 -2.52 4.70 1.34
C LEU A 82 -2.46 6.23 1.18
N LYS A 83 -3.60 6.93 1.33
CA LYS A 83 -3.65 8.40 1.27
C LYS A 83 -2.82 9.07 2.35
N ILE A 84 -2.68 8.45 3.51
CA ILE A 84 -1.80 8.92 4.59
C ILE A 84 -0.33 8.66 4.23
N LEU A 85 0.02 7.46 3.76
CA LEU A 85 1.40 7.09 3.48
C LEU A 85 1.98 7.79 2.25
N LYS A 86 1.20 7.94 1.19
CA LYS A 86 1.66 8.53 -0.08
C LYS A 86 2.37 9.89 0.09
N PRO A 87 1.79 10.91 0.76
CA PRO A 87 2.46 12.19 0.96
C PRO A 87 3.73 12.06 1.83
N LEU A 88 3.77 11.13 2.78
CA LEU A 88 4.96 10.89 3.60
C LEU A 88 6.09 10.28 2.76
N TYR A 89 5.79 9.36 1.84
CA TYR A 89 6.76 8.81 0.90
C TYR A 89 7.30 9.88 -0.05
N LEU A 90 6.43 10.74 -0.58
CA LEU A 90 6.83 11.85 -1.46
C LEU A 90 7.69 12.89 -0.73
N ALA A 91 7.50 13.05 0.57
CA ALA A 91 8.29 13.97 1.38
C ALA A 91 9.69 13.46 1.75
N GLN A 92 10.01 12.17 1.46
CA GLN A 92 11.34 11.58 1.59
C GLN A 92 12.02 11.91 2.94
N GLY A 93 11.33 11.63 4.07
CA GLY A 93 11.85 11.87 5.42
C GLY A 93 11.62 13.28 5.97
N ASN A 94 11.11 14.21 5.18
CA ASN A 94 10.67 15.50 5.65
C ASN A 94 9.30 15.42 6.32
N PHE A 95 9.01 16.37 7.22
CA PHE A 95 7.69 16.44 7.83
C PHE A 95 6.63 16.92 6.84
N VAL A 96 5.49 16.24 6.85
CA VAL A 96 4.26 16.66 6.18
C VAL A 96 3.31 17.20 7.25
N GLU A 97 2.81 18.39 7.01
CA GLU A 97 1.87 19.08 7.91
C GLU A 97 0.58 18.27 8.06
N ARG A 98 0.00 18.36 9.25
CA ARG A 98 -1.21 17.66 9.62
C ARG A 98 -2.39 18.03 8.74
N GLU A 99 -2.57 19.34 8.50
CA GLU A 99 -3.62 19.91 7.67
C GLU A 99 -3.55 19.33 6.24
N LYS A 100 -2.36 19.26 5.67
CA LYS A 100 -2.16 18.72 4.31
C LYS A 100 -2.60 17.26 4.20
N ILE A 101 -2.37 16.45 5.21
CA ILE A 101 -2.84 15.05 5.23
C ILE A 101 -4.37 15.01 5.37
N MET A 102 -4.94 15.87 6.20
CA MET A 102 -6.39 15.95 6.38
C MET A 102 -7.08 16.40 5.10
N ASP A 103 -6.55 17.38 4.38
CA ASP A 103 -7.10 17.85 3.09
C ASP A 103 -7.14 16.71 2.06
N ILE A 104 -6.08 15.90 1.96
CA ILE A 104 -6.02 14.73 1.07
C ILE A 104 -7.09 13.69 1.43
N LEU A 105 -7.35 13.51 2.72
CA LEU A 105 -8.37 12.59 3.20
C LEU A 105 -9.79 13.14 2.98
N TRP A 106 -9.96 14.47 3.08
CA TRP A 106 -11.25 15.15 2.95
C TRP A 106 -11.82 15.18 1.53
N GLN A 107 -10.99 15.16 0.50
CA GLN A 107 -11.42 15.22 -0.92
C GLN A 107 -12.50 14.18 -1.32
N ASN A 108 -12.82 13.23 -0.41
CA ASN A 108 -13.84 12.20 -0.63
C ASN A 108 -15.11 12.36 0.25
N ASN A 109 -15.54 13.58 0.58
CA ASN A 109 -16.80 13.87 1.29
C ASN A 109 -16.96 13.29 2.71
N GLN A 110 -15.90 12.93 3.41
CA GLN A 110 -15.99 12.56 4.82
C GLN A 110 -15.30 13.62 5.67
N PHE A 111 -16.05 14.24 6.58
CA PHE A 111 -15.50 15.15 7.58
C PHE A 111 -14.49 14.40 8.47
N ILE A 112 -13.22 14.68 8.30
CA ILE A 112 -12.16 14.05 9.09
C ILE A 112 -11.68 15.05 10.12
N SER A 113 -12.02 14.78 11.38
CA SER A 113 -11.52 15.54 12.51
C SER A 113 -10.07 15.16 12.83
N ASP A 114 -9.39 16.01 13.59
CA ASP A 114 -8.07 15.77 14.14
C ASP A 114 -7.96 14.44 14.90
N ASN A 115 -8.98 14.09 15.65
CA ASN A 115 -9.05 12.82 16.37
C ASN A 115 -9.08 11.63 15.39
N THR A 116 -9.80 11.76 14.28
CA THR A 116 -9.90 10.70 13.26
C THR A 116 -8.55 10.43 12.59
N LEU A 117 -7.78 11.47 12.25
CA LEU A 117 -6.44 11.29 11.69
C LEU A 117 -5.52 10.59 12.70
N SER A 118 -5.54 11.01 13.97
CA SER A 118 -4.71 10.40 15.02
C SER A 118 -5.02 8.92 15.23
N VAL A 119 -6.31 8.54 15.21
CA VAL A 119 -6.76 7.15 15.30
C VAL A 119 -6.30 6.35 14.08
N ASN A 120 -6.43 6.90 12.87
CA ASN A 120 -5.98 6.23 11.65
C ASN A 120 -4.47 6.01 11.64
N ILE A 121 -3.67 6.99 12.05
CA ILE A 121 -2.22 6.86 12.20
C ILE A 121 -1.85 5.78 13.24
N THR A 122 -2.56 5.72 14.36
CA THR A 122 -2.31 4.72 15.40
C THR A 122 -2.60 3.31 14.89
N ARG A 123 -3.73 3.12 14.20
CA ARG A 123 -4.07 1.82 13.57
C ARG A 123 -3.07 1.43 12.49
N LEU A 124 -2.69 2.39 11.64
CA LEU A 124 -1.69 2.17 10.60
C LEU A 124 -0.33 1.77 11.20
N ARG A 125 0.13 2.44 12.25
CA ARG A 125 1.37 2.06 12.96
C ARG A 125 1.33 0.61 13.44
N LYS A 126 0.26 0.24 14.15
CA LYS A 126 0.09 -1.13 14.63
C LYS A 126 0.13 -2.15 13.49
N LYS A 127 -0.52 -1.86 12.37
CA LYS A 127 -0.56 -2.72 11.19
C LYS A 127 0.81 -2.90 10.54
N ILE A 128 1.60 -1.84 10.42
CA ILE A 128 2.94 -1.92 9.82
C ILE A 128 4.02 -2.47 10.77
N GLU A 129 3.77 -2.46 12.09
CA GLU A 129 4.61 -3.16 13.07
C GLU A 129 4.62 -4.66 12.84
N ASP A 130 3.52 -5.26 12.34
CA ASP A 130 3.42 -6.69 12.04
C ASP A 130 4.41 -7.14 10.95
N ILE A 131 4.83 -6.23 10.08
CA ILE A 131 5.88 -6.48 9.07
C ILE A 131 7.27 -6.03 9.51
N GLY A 132 7.43 -5.57 10.75
CA GLY A 132 8.72 -5.19 11.35
C GLY A 132 9.05 -3.70 11.30
N LEU A 133 8.11 -2.84 10.92
CA LEU A 133 8.30 -1.39 10.81
C LEU A 133 7.90 -0.64 12.10
N THR A 134 8.48 -1.02 13.23
CA THR A 134 8.24 -0.34 14.52
C THR A 134 8.83 1.07 14.50
N GLY A 135 8.01 2.09 14.84
CA GLY A 135 8.47 3.49 14.86
C GLY A 135 8.73 4.10 13.48
N PHE A 136 8.18 3.52 12.41
CA PHE A 136 8.38 4.01 11.04
C PHE A 136 7.74 5.37 10.77
N ILE A 137 6.61 5.69 11.40
CA ILE A 137 5.95 6.99 11.29
C ILE A 137 6.24 7.81 12.54
N ILE A 138 7.00 8.89 12.40
CA ILE A 138 7.33 9.83 13.49
C ILE A 138 6.29 10.96 13.52
N ASN A 139 5.88 11.34 14.71
CA ASN A 139 5.03 12.51 14.97
C ASN A 139 5.83 13.65 15.57
N LYS A 140 5.65 14.87 15.08
CA LYS A 140 6.02 16.12 15.75
C LYS A 140 4.74 16.80 16.24
N LYS A 141 4.57 16.87 17.56
CA LYS A 141 3.36 17.41 18.18
C LYS A 141 3.04 18.81 17.63
N GLY A 142 1.79 19.04 17.24
CA GLY A 142 1.32 20.32 16.71
C GLY A 142 1.81 20.67 15.30
N PHE A 143 2.58 19.79 14.64
CA PHE A 143 3.11 20.04 13.30
C PHE A 143 2.65 19.00 12.28
N GLY A 144 3.06 17.74 12.44
CA GLY A 144 2.73 16.72 11.45
C GLY A 144 3.49 15.42 11.62
N TYR A 145 3.65 14.70 10.53
CA TYR A 145 4.22 13.36 10.48
C TYR A 145 5.32 13.24 9.44
N LYS A 146 6.25 12.31 9.65
CA LYS A 146 7.29 11.94 8.67
C LYS A 146 7.64 10.45 8.76
N LEU A 147 8.32 9.94 7.75
CA LEU A 147 8.93 8.62 7.79
C LEU A 147 10.30 8.66 8.49
N ASN A 148 10.63 7.59 9.20
CA ASN A 148 11.87 7.45 9.97
C ASN A 148 12.98 6.84 9.10
N GLU A 149 13.98 7.62 8.78
CA GLU A 149 15.14 7.19 7.99
C GLU A 149 16.03 6.17 8.72
N LYS A 150 16.05 6.20 10.05
CA LYS A 150 16.95 5.35 10.84
C LYS A 150 16.66 3.85 10.72
N LEU A 151 15.43 3.47 10.39
CA LEU A 151 15.05 2.07 10.16
C LEU A 151 15.63 1.53 8.84
N ASN A 152 16.08 2.40 7.95
CA ASN A 152 16.65 2.04 6.66
C ASN A 152 18.17 1.75 6.74
N SER A 153 18.84 2.17 7.80
CA SER A 153 20.30 2.10 7.94
C SER A 153 20.80 0.85 8.68
N SER A 154 19.93 0.15 9.41
CA SER A 154 20.34 -0.96 10.28
C SER A 154 20.76 -2.25 9.56
N SER A 155 20.48 -2.40 8.28
CA SER A 155 20.83 -3.63 7.53
C SER A 155 22.21 -3.58 6.87
N ALA A 156 22.87 -2.43 6.82
CA ALA A 156 24.19 -2.29 6.18
C ALA A 156 25.36 -2.63 7.11
N MET A 157 25.11 -2.83 8.40
CA MET A 157 26.18 -2.98 9.41
C MET A 157 26.42 -4.43 9.87
N GLN A 158 25.66 -5.41 9.39
CA GLN A 158 25.86 -6.83 9.75
C GLN A 158 26.57 -7.68 8.68
N ALA A 159 27.06 -7.09 7.60
CA ALA A 159 27.78 -7.81 6.52
C ALA A 159 29.28 -7.52 6.48
N ARG A 160 29.90 -7.15 7.62
CA ARG A 160 31.36 -7.06 7.75
C ARG A 160 31.81 -7.87 8.94
N THR A 161 31.86 -9.18 8.78
CA THR A 161 32.79 -10.02 9.56
C THR A 161 34.11 -10.00 8.81
N PRO A 162 35.19 -9.51 9.39
CA PRO A 162 36.50 -9.69 8.80
C PRO A 162 36.87 -11.18 8.93
N LEU A 163 37.11 -11.81 7.81
CA LEU A 163 37.91 -13.03 7.78
C LEU A 163 39.35 -12.59 8.13
N ASP A 164 39.63 -12.66 9.42
CA ASP A 164 41.01 -12.51 9.88
C ASP A 164 41.74 -13.82 9.63
N GLY A 165 42.81 -13.68 8.91
CA GLY A 165 43.67 -14.76 8.49
C GLY A 165 44.37 -15.44 9.65
N ALA A 166 44.57 -16.70 9.52
CA ALA A 166 45.67 -17.38 10.18
C ALA A 166 46.59 -17.93 9.11
N VAL A 167 47.68 -17.23 8.93
CA VAL A 167 48.94 -17.76 8.41
C VAL A 167 49.55 -18.59 9.53
N VAL A 168 49.81 -19.81 9.30
CA VAL A 168 51.10 -20.49 9.48
C VAL A 168 51.04 -21.81 8.74
#